data_2f2133958c46a5ea619518d845b1e794
#
_entry.id   2f2133958c46a5ea619518d845b1e794
#
_cell.length_a   1.000
_cell.length_b   1.000
_cell.length_c   1.000
_cell.angle_alpha   90.00
_cell.angle_beta   90.00
_cell.angle_gamma   90.00
#
_symmetry.space_group_name_H-M   'P 1'
#
loop_
_entity.id
_entity.type
_entity.pdbx_description
1 polymer ?
#
loop_
_entity_poly.entity_id
_entity_poly.type
_entity_poly.pdbx_seq_one_letter_code
_entity_poly.pdbx_strand_id
1 'polypeptide(L)'
;MANGVDYFGNINARWEQKFRLYPDIFDKIMEVLGSNNSGVKPYIISGIKGSGKTALKRILEEQYKQTYFCRSYDKITMLIPPIAIDNSESYFHLASNWLLIEICNTILKSIDFYDINEVKNSIGPIWAKIRNALTGLFDEVIVEGIDLRLIKLNFDRIPKKFHISNIPEDLYENNLKRLLQKKPVFILIDDFDSVFSGATDNFNIVDGALSAVANINERFQGLLTILVFPKISLSLLFRKNGRDADQISPNRYIDISWSESNLIDLITRRIVEIRNPVNISDPNKVWELEFDDVVTIQKLIVSMSMNGPRDVINIANLAKANAGDDKIKLSNVKNILNGYVTEKMQLLNAQYSLLWKKIGDIVRKLSIEVSGKISKEDLEIQLRKFNINIDLRVYPEWLWFVDSDLDELIKILYQVGFIGYKSDTNSKIIFFFNNPDISDIINKKQFVVHKIFSYLRRSRATSKKR
;
A
#
# COMPACT_ATOMS: atom_id res chain seq x y z
N MET A 1 31.97 2.35 11.69
CA MET A 1 30.77 2.47 12.54
C MET A 1 29.61 2.77 11.64
N ALA A 2 28.61 1.88 11.57
CA ALA A 2 27.43 2.15 10.79
C ALA A 2 26.72 3.36 11.40
N ASN A 3 26.48 4.40 10.60
CA ASN A 3 25.68 5.53 11.02
C ASN A 3 24.36 4.99 11.57
N GLY A 4 23.98 5.36 12.81
CA GLY A 4 22.82 4.82 13.54
C GLY A 4 21.45 4.95 12.87
N VAL A 5 21.43 5.40 11.61
CA VAL A 5 20.22 5.64 10.79
C VAL A 5 19.49 4.34 10.44
N ASP A 6 20.17 3.20 10.35
CA ASP A 6 19.57 1.91 9.97
C ASP A 6 19.90 0.78 10.99
N TYR A 7 20.14 1.12 12.25
CA TYR A 7 20.53 0.15 13.26
C TYR A 7 19.52 -0.99 13.43
N PHE A 8 18.25 -0.65 13.54
CA PHE A 8 17.15 -1.62 13.57
C PHE A 8 16.62 -1.98 12.16
N GLY A 9 17.40 -1.75 11.12
CA GLY A 9 17.08 -2.03 9.73
C GLY A 9 16.46 -0.86 8.98
N ASN A 10 16.42 -0.99 7.66
CA ASN A 10 15.97 0.08 6.78
C ASN A 10 14.44 0.24 6.84
N ILE A 11 13.99 1.49 6.93
CA ILE A 11 12.56 1.84 6.88
C ILE A 11 11.93 1.62 5.49
N ASN A 12 12.76 1.52 4.45
CA ASN A 12 12.32 1.21 3.11
C ASN A 12 12.59 -0.27 2.78
N ALA A 13 11.53 -1.04 2.67
CA ALA A 13 11.63 -2.47 2.38
C ALA A 13 12.40 -2.81 1.08
N ARG A 14 12.55 -1.86 0.15
CA ARG A 14 13.37 -2.04 -1.07
C ARG A 14 14.86 -2.17 -0.76
N TRP A 15 15.31 -1.55 0.32
CA TRP A 15 16.72 -1.53 0.74
C TRP A 15 16.98 -2.46 1.92
N GLU A 16 15.91 -3.06 2.50
CA GLU A 16 16.03 -3.97 3.61
C GLU A 16 16.53 -5.33 3.15
N GLN A 17 17.75 -5.66 3.54
CA GLN A 17 18.40 -6.93 3.18
C GLN A 17 18.44 -7.92 4.33
N LYS A 18 18.38 -7.44 5.56
CA LYS A 18 18.71 -8.19 6.77
C LYS A 18 17.48 -8.69 7.54
N PHE A 19 16.44 -7.85 7.61
CA PHE A 19 15.27 -8.13 8.45
C PHE A 19 14.05 -8.45 7.60
N ARG A 20 13.51 -9.65 7.77
CA ARG A 20 12.34 -10.11 7.01
C ARG A 20 11.09 -10.01 7.83
N LEU A 21 9.98 -10.02 7.17
CA LEU A 21 8.66 -9.81 7.73
C LEU A 21 8.15 -10.98 8.57
N TYR A 22 7.09 -10.66 9.23
CA TYR A 22 6.40 -11.30 10.29
C TYR A 22 5.63 -12.57 9.89
N PRO A 23 5.74 -13.68 10.65
CA PRO A 23 5.11 -14.94 10.33
C PRO A 23 3.60 -14.91 10.20
N ASP A 24 2.88 -14.28 11.14
CA ASP A 24 1.42 -14.42 11.21
C ASP A 24 0.65 -13.91 9.99
N ILE A 25 1.13 -12.78 9.41
CA ILE A 25 0.53 -12.23 8.17
C ILE A 25 0.94 -13.09 6.99
N PHE A 26 2.18 -13.53 6.98
CA PHE A 26 2.71 -14.40 5.94
C PHE A 26 1.99 -15.75 5.95
N ASP A 27 1.82 -16.37 7.11
CA ASP A 27 1.15 -17.66 7.24
C ASP A 27 -0.30 -17.61 6.77
N LYS A 28 -1.04 -16.54 7.09
CA LYS A 28 -2.39 -16.32 6.55
C LYS A 28 -2.41 -16.24 5.04
N ILE A 29 -1.45 -15.52 4.45
CA ILE A 29 -1.36 -15.39 2.99
C ILE A 29 -0.97 -16.73 2.39
N MET A 30 -0.04 -17.45 3.01
CA MET A 30 0.39 -18.78 2.58
C MET A 30 -0.73 -19.81 2.70
N GLU A 31 -1.53 -19.76 3.76
CA GLU A 31 -2.72 -20.59 3.91
C GLU A 31 -3.71 -20.33 2.78
N VAL A 32 -3.97 -19.08 2.47
CA VAL A 32 -4.87 -18.68 1.38
C VAL A 32 -4.31 -19.05 0.01
N LEU A 33 -2.99 -18.89 -0.23
CA LEU A 33 -2.33 -19.27 -1.48
C LEU A 33 -2.07 -20.77 -1.59
N GLY A 34 -1.79 -21.43 -0.48
CA GLY A 34 -1.43 -22.86 -0.40
C GLY A 34 -2.62 -23.79 -0.29
N SER A 35 -3.80 -23.28 0.01
CA SER A 35 -5.02 -24.05 -0.10
C SER A 35 -5.24 -24.36 -1.59
N ASN A 36 -4.79 -25.52 -2.02
CA ASN A 36 -4.97 -26.08 -3.37
C ASN A 36 -6.46 -26.26 -3.76
N ASN A 37 -7.36 -25.78 -2.94
CA ASN A 37 -8.78 -25.78 -3.17
C ASN A 37 -9.15 -24.57 -4.04
N SER A 38 -9.15 -24.81 -5.27
CA SER A 38 -9.97 -24.37 -6.44
C SER A 38 -10.94 -23.19 -6.34
N GLY A 39 -11.00 -22.44 -5.27
CA GLY A 39 -12.04 -21.41 -5.13
C GLY A 39 -11.58 -20.10 -4.51
N VAL A 40 -10.54 -20.12 -3.70
CA VAL A 40 -10.16 -18.92 -2.94
C VAL A 40 -8.87 -18.35 -3.48
N LYS A 41 -8.97 -17.15 -4.00
CA LYS A 41 -7.82 -16.47 -4.59
C LYS A 41 -7.75 -15.07 -4.04
N PRO A 42 -6.77 -14.78 -3.21
CA PRO A 42 -6.51 -13.43 -2.83
C PRO A 42 -5.94 -12.71 -4.03
N TYR A 43 -6.63 -11.69 -4.46
CA TYR A 43 -6.16 -10.87 -5.55
C TYR A 43 -5.58 -9.58 -5.05
N ILE A 44 -5.93 -9.18 -3.82
CA ILE A 44 -5.64 -7.86 -3.28
C ILE A 44 -5.12 -7.98 -1.87
N ILE A 45 -3.90 -7.49 -1.66
CA ILE A 45 -3.27 -7.38 -0.35
C ILE A 45 -3.13 -5.89 -0.03
N SER A 46 -4.04 -5.38 0.77
CA SER A 46 -4.10 -3.97 1.15
C SER A 46 -3.41 -3.70 2.48
N GLY A 47 -3.26 -2.45 2.78
CA GLY A 47 -2.76 -1.95 4.06
C GLY A 47 -2.35 -0.49 3.95
N ILE A 48 -2.29 0.21 5.06
CA ILE A 48 -1.84 1.59 5.11
C ILE A 48 -0.40 1.73 4.61
N LYS A 49 -0.01 2.96 4.29
CA LYS A 49 1.38 3.26 3.92
C LYS A 49 2.32 2.91 5.08
N GLY A 50 3.34 2.09 4.79
CA GLY A 50 4.28 1.63 5.81
C GLY A 50 3.89 0.32 6.49
N SER A 51 2.76 -0.31 6.13
CA SER A 51 2.32 -1.59 6.68
C SER A 51 3.17 -2.81 6.29
N GLY A 52 4.15 -2.64 5.40
CA GLY A 52 5.04 -3.74 4.99
C GLY A 52 4.66 -4.45 3.69
N LYS A 53 3.71 -3.94 2.90
CA LYS A 53 3.29 -4.52 1.62
C LYS A 53 4.45 -4.86 0.67
N THR A 54 5.35 -3.90 0.46
CA THR A 54 6.53 -4.10 -0.41
C THR A 54 7.48 -5.17 0.13
N ALA A 55 7.62 -5.27 1.46
CA ALA A 55 8.44 -6.31 2.07
C ALA A 55 7.80 -7.70 1.88
N LEU A 56 6.49 -7.81 2.09
CA LEU A 56 5.73 -9.02 1.83
C LEU A 56 5.83 -9.46 0.36
N LYS A 57 5.67 -8.51 -0.58
CA LYS A 57 5.86 -8.78 -2.02
C LYS A 57 7.20 -9.46 -2.29
N ARG A 58 8.29 -8.97 -1.70
CA ARG A 58 9.64 -9.55 -1.89
C ARG A 58 9.78 -10.95 -1.30
N ILE A 59 9.21 -11.18 -0.14
CA ILE A 59 9.22 -12.52 0.48
C ILE A 59 8.48 -13.51 -0.42
N LEU A 60 7.30 -13.14 -0.91
CA LEU A 60 6.53 -13.96 -1.83
C LEU A 60 7.30 -14.23 -3.13
N GLU A 61 7.95 -13.21 -3.69
CA GLU A 61 8.79 -13.36 -4.87
C GLU A 61 9.94 -14.37 -4.65
N GLU A 62 10.66 -14.26 -3.55
CA GLU A 62 11.74 -15.18 -3.20
C GLU A 62 11.25 -16.61 -3.00
N GLN A 63 10.11 -16.78 -2.35
CA GLN A 63 9.56 -18.09 -2.04
C GLN A 63 9.01 -18.80 -3.27
N TYR A 64 8.33 -18.06 -4.14
CA TYR A 64 7.67 -18.65 -5.30
C TYR A 64 8.53 -18.76 -6.56
N LYS A 65 9.69 -18.10 -6.63
CA LYS A 65 10.56 -18.12 -7.81
C LYS A 65 11.03 -19.52 -8.25
N GLN A 66 11.05 -20.50 -7.33
CA GLN A 66 11.42 -21.87 -7.66
C GLN A 66 10.25 -22.64 -8.27
N THR A 67 9.04 -22.41 -7.78
CA THR A 67 7.84 -23.17 -8.16
C THR A 67 7.11 -22.55 -9.35
N TYR A 68 7.19 -21.22 -9.48
CA TYR A 68 6.48 -20.43 -10.48
C TYR A 68 7.44 -19.60 -11.33
N PHE A 69 7.00 -19.20 -12.51
CA PHE A 69 7.61 -18.07 -13.19
C PHE A 69 7.16 -16.79 -12.51
N CYS A 70 7.99 -16.25 -11.62
CA CYS A 70 7.64 -15.08 -10.82
C CYS A 70 8.02 -13.78 -11.54
N ARG A 71 7.07 -12.85 -11.60
CA ARG A 71 7.26 -11.48 -12.08
C ARG A 71 6.81 -10.49 -11.02
N SER A 72 7.61 -9.47 -10.83
CA SER A 72 7.36 -8.43 -9.81
C SER A 72 7.48 -7.04 -10.42
N TYR A 73 6.48 -6.22 -10.16
CA TYR A 73 6.41 -4.83 -10.59
C TYR A 73 6.29 -3.92 -9.39
N ASP A 74 7.09 -2.87 -9.36
CA ASP A 74 7.06 -1.88 -8.28
C ASP A 74 5.91 -0.88 -8.43
N LYS A 75 5.31 -0.80 -9.63
CA LYS A 75 4.16 0.04 -9.93
C LYS A 75 3.32 -0.58 -11.03
N ILE A 76 1.99 -0.46 -10.94
CA ILE A 76 1.08 -0.89 -12.01
C ILE A 76 1.37 -0.17 -13.34
N THR A 77 1.81 1.08 -13.30
CA THR A 77 2.18 1.86 -14.48
C THR A 77 3.37 1.31 -15.26
N MET A 78 4.14 0.41 -14.66
CA MET A 78 5.20 -0.33 -15.35
C MET A 78 4.63 -1.47 -16.22
N LEU A 79 3.40 -1.87 -15.97
CA LEU A 79 2.71 -2.96 -16.63
C LEU A 79 1.56 -2.44 -17.50
N ILE A 80 0.73 -1.57 -16.98
CA ILE A 80 -0.46 -1.03 -17.64
C ILE A 80 -0.30 0.49 -17.76
N PRO A 81 -0.30 1.05 -18.98
CA PRO A 81 -0.11 2.49 -19.16
C PRO A 81 -1.29 3.28 -18.59
N PRO A 82 -1.05 4.41 -17.93
CA PRO A 82 -2.08 5.30 -17.43
C PRO A 82 -2.63 6.16 -18.58
N ILE A 83 -3.57 5.62 -19.32
CA ILE A 83 -4.24 6.34 -20.41
C ILE A 83 -5.53 6.93 -19.86
N ALA A 84 -5.82 8.19 -20.22
CA ALA A 84 -7.11 8.80 -19.90
C ALA A 84 -8.21 8.08 -20.69
N ILE A 85 -9.10 7.42 -19.97
CA ILE A 85 -10.23 6.66 -20.52
C ILE A 85 -11.50 7.10 -19.81
N ASP A 86 -12.57 7.26 -20.59
CA ASP A 86 -13.82 7.86 -20.13
C ASP A 86 -14.58 7.00 -19.09
N ASN A 87 -14.32 5.69 -19.05
CA ASN A 87 -15.00 4.78 -18.10
C ASN A 87 -14.15 3.57 -17.70
N SER A 88 -14.53 2.92 -16.60
CA SER A 88 -13.83 1.76 -16.05
C SER A 88 -13.91 0.52 -16.95
N GLU A 89 -14.96 0.35 -17.75
CA GLU A 89 -15.13 -0.79 -18.65
C GLU A 89 -14.11 -0.76 -19.79
N SER A 90 -13.92 0.41 -20.42
CA SER A 90 -12.88 0.57 -21.45
C SER A 90 -11.49 0.30 -20.90
N TYR A 91 -11.23 0.71 -19.66
CA TYR A 91 -9.95 0.43 -19.02
C TYR A 91 -9.81 -1.03 -18.59
N PHE A 92 -10.90 -1.70 -18.21
CA PHE A 92 -10.92 -3.14 -17.96
C PHE A 92 -10.43 -3.94 -19.17
N HIS A 93 -10.95 -3.65 -20.36
CA HIS A 93 -10.54 -4.33 -21.59
C HIS A 93 -9.06 -4.06 -21.93
N LEU A 94 -8.63 -2.81 -21.78
CA LEU A 94 -7.22 -2.45 -21.97
C LEU A 94 -6.33 -3.20 -20.99
N ALA A 95 -6.63 -3.15 -19.70
CA ALA A 95 -5.86 -3.79 -18.65
C ALA A 95 -5.81 -5.32 -18.82
N SER A 96 -6.93 -5.95 -19.19
CA SER A 96 -6.98 -7.39 -19.46
C SER A 96 -6.04 -7.78 -20.58
N ASN A 97 -6.02 -7.03 -21.68
CA ASN A 97 -5.12 -7.29 -22.80
C ASN A 97 -3.63 -7.12 -22.41
N TRP A 98 -3.30 -6.07 -21.66
CA TRP A 98 -1.94 -5.85 -21.17
C TRP A 98 -1.47 -6.95 -20.21
N LEU A 99 -2.34 -7.44 -19.33
CA LEU A 99 -2.02 -8.56 -18.45
C LEU A 99 -1.78 -9.84 -19.25
N LEU A 100 -2.57 -10.11 -20.28
CA LEU A 100 -2.34 -11.23 -21.19
C LEU A 100 -1.00 -11.11 -21.93
N ILE A 101 -0.65 -9.91 -22.40
CA ILE A 101 0.66 -9.63 -22.99
C ILE A 101 1.77 -9.98 -21.99
N GLU A 102 1.65 -9.59 -20.73
CA GLU A 102 2.68 -9.86 -19.74
C GLU A 102 2.79 -11.36 -19.38
N ILE A 103 1.68 -12.08 -19.37
CA ILE A 103 1.70 -13.55 -19.25
C ILE A 103 2.50 -14.15 -20.43
N CYS A 104 2.17 -13.75 -21.66
CA CYS A 104 2.89 -14.19 -22.86
C CYS A 104 4.38 -13.84 -22.80
N ASN A 105 4.73 -12.61 -22.41
CA ASN A 105 6.11 -12.16 -22.23
C ASN A 105 6.86 -13.00 -21.19
N THR A 106 6.19 -13.38 -20.10
CA THR A 106 6.77 -14.21 -19.05
C THR A 106 7.09 -15.60 -19.57
N ILE A 107 6.20 -16.20 -20.35
CA ILE A 107 6.41 -17.49 -21.02
C ILE A 107 7.54 -17.40 -22.04
N LEU A 108 7.56 -16.35 -22.87
CA LEU A 108 8.60 -16.14 -23.89
C LEU A 108 9.99 -15.92 -23.29
N LYS A 109 10.10 -15.21 -22.18
CA LYS A 109 11.38 -15.04 -21.46
C LYS A 109 11.87 -16.34 -20.84
N SER A 110 11.02 -17.34 -20.78
CA SER A 110 11.31 -18.68 -20.26
C SER A 110 11.21 -19.74 -21.35
N ILE A 111 11.45 -19.34 -22.62
CA ILE A 111 11.25 -20.20 -23.80
C ILE A 111 12.07 -21.51 -23.75
N ASP A 112 13.24 -21.49 -23.10
CA ASP A 112 14.09 -22.67 -22.94
C ASP A 112 13.41 -23.78 -22.12
N PHE A 113 12.32 -23.44 -21.39
CA PHE A 113 11.50 -24.38 -20.63
C PHE A 113 10.38 -25.04 -21.46
N TYR A 114 10.03 -24.45 -22.62
CA TYR A 114 8.91 -24.86 -23.44
C TYR A 114 9.35 -25.31 -24.84
N ASP A 115 8.55 -26.17 -25.49
CA ASP A 115 8.68 -26.42 -26.91
C ASP A 115 8.39 -25.16 -27.74
N ILE A 116 9.31 -24.78 -28.62
CA ILE A 116 9.22 -23.55 -29.42
C ILE A 116 7.98 -23.55 -30.34
N ASN A 117 7.59 -24.68 -30.89
CA ASN A 117 6.42 -24.77 -31.76
C ASN A 117 5.13 -24.63 -30.96
N GLU A 118 5.08 -25.22 -29.77
CA GLU A 118 3.97 -25.08 -28.86
C GLU A 118 3.76 -23.60 -28.42
N VAL A 119 4.86 -22.90 -28.12
CA VAL A 119 4.85 -21.47 -27.79
C VAL A 119 4.36 -20.64 -28.97
N LYS A 120 4.89 -20.86 -30.17
CA LYS A 120 4.46 -20.15 -31.39
C LYS A 120 2.97 -20.35 -31.68
N ASN A 121 2.48 -21.57 -31.58
CA ASN A 121 1.07 -21.89 -31.84
C ASN A 121 0.10 -21.31 -30.77
N SER A 122 0.56 -21.17 -29.54
CA SER A 122 -0.26 -20.67 -28.43
C SER A 122 -0.25 -19.16 -28.34
N ILE A 123 0.91 -18.56 -28.49
CA ILE A 123 1.13 -17.11 -28.28
C ILE A 123 1.00 -16.33 -29.60
N GLY A 124 1.36 -16.93 -30.73
CA GLY A 124 1.32 -16.28 -32.05
C GLY A 124 -0.03 -15.63 -32.39
N PRO A 125 -1.17 -16.33 -32.22
CA PRO A 125 -2.49 -15.72 -32.46
C PRO A 125 -2.80 -14.53 -31.55
N ILE A 126 -2.40 -14.58 -30.29
CA ILE A 126 -2.56 -13.46 -29.33
C ILE A 126 -1.78 -12.26 -29.84
N TRP A 127 -0.51 -12.47 -30.19
CA TRP A 127 0.37 -11.40 -30.69
C TRP A 127 -0.10 -10.82 -32.02
N ALA A 128 -0.57 -11.64 -32.94
CA ALA A 128 -1.12 -11.16 -34.21
C ALA A 128 -2.30 -10.22 -34.00
N LYS A 129 -3.19 -10.54 -33.07
CA LYS A 129 -4.35 -9.67 -32.74
C LYS A 129 -3.95 -8.40 -32.02
N ILE A 130 -3.08 -8.51 -31.03
CA ILE A 130 -2.52 -7.36 -30.33
C ILE A 130 -1.84 -6.43 -31.33
N ARG A 131 -1.01 -6.96 -32.21
CA ARG A 131 -0.39 -6.19 -33.28
C ARG A 131 -1.40 -5.48 -34.16
N ASN A 132 -2.42 -6.18 -34.63
CA ASN A 132 -3.46 -5.60 -35.49
C ASN A 132 -4.26 -4.50 -34.78
N ALA A 133 -4.55 -4.69 -33.49
CA ALA A 133 -5.21 -3.68 -32.67
C ALA A 133 -4.32 -2.46 -32.37
N LEU A 134 -3.02 -2.67 -32.35
CA LEU A 134 -1.99 -1.64 -32.08
C LEU A 134 -1.35 -1.09 -33.38
N THR A 135 -1.86 -1.48 -34.55
CA THR A 135 -1.37 -0.98 -35.86
C THR A 135 -1.52 0.54 -35.90
N GLY A 136 -0.41 1.25 -36.00
CA GLY A 136 -0.35 2.72 -35.91
C GLY A 136 0.22 3.25 -34.58
N LEU A 137 0.42 2.40 -33.58
CA LEU A 137 1.11 2.75 -32.33
C LEU A 137 2.59 2.36 -32.34
N PHE A 138 2.98 1.49 -33.27
CA PHE A 138 4.35 1.07 -33.43
C PHE A 138 4.96 1.79 -34.62
N ASP A 139 6.07 2.49 -34.44
CA ASP A 139 6.95 2.84 -35.52
C ASP A 139 7.59 1.52 -36.03
N GLU A 140 7.29 1.16 -37.29
CA GLU A 140 7.89 0.07 -38.07
C GLU A 140 8.66 -1.00 -37.27
N VAL A 141 7.97 -1.90 -36.62
CA VAL A 141 8.60 -3.13 -36.14
C VAL A 141 8.52 -4.15 -37.29
N ILE A 142 9.58 -4.22 -38.06
CA ILE A 142 9.77 -5.22 -39.08
C ILE A 142 9.71 -6.62 -38.44
N VAL A 143 8.69 -7.38 -38.79
CA VAL A 143 8.35 -8.66 -38.18
C VAL A 143 8.80 -9.81 -39.11
N GLU A 144 10.04 -9.77 -39.57
CA GLU A 144 10.72 -10.97 -40.12
C GLU A 144 11.85 -11.33 -39.14
N GLY A 145 11.59 -12.31 -38.29
CA GLY A 145 12.55 -12.75 -37.27
C GLY A 145 12.38 -12.08 -35.92
N ILE A 146 11.18 -12.23 -35.33
CA ILE A 146 10.83 -11.55 -34.10
C ILE A 146 11.77 -11.93 -32.95
N ASP A 147 12.68 -11.06 -32.58
CA ASP A 147 13.22 -11.02 -31.23
C ASP A 147 12.20 -10.30 -30.35
N LEU A 148 11.26 -11.07 -29.81
CA LEU A 148 10.19 -10.61 -28.92
C LEU A 148 10.70 -9.94 -27.64
N ARG A 149 12.03 -9.97 -27.39
CA ARG A 149 12.70 -9.32 -26.25
C ARG A 149 12.80 -7.80 -26.39
N LEU A 150 12.51 -7.25 -27.56
CA LEU A 150 12.79 -5.85 -27.90
C LEU A 150 11.54 -4.99 -28.17
N ILE A 151 10.34 -5.47 -27.96
CA ILE A 151 9.14 -4.63 -28.13
C ILE A 151 9.09 -3.57 -27.05
N LYS A 152 9.63 -2.38 -27.34
CA LYS A 152 9.36 -1.16 -26.59
C LYS A 152 8.13 -0.50 -27.19
N LEU A 153 7.04 -0.48 -26.42
CA LEU A 153 5.85 0.29 -26.75
C LEU A 153 6.14 1.79 -26.51
N ASN A 154 5.88 2.60 -27.52
CA ASN A 154 5.91 4.05 -27.36
C ASN A 154 4.53 4.52 -26.85
N PHE A 155 4.39 4.63 -25.54
CA PHE A 155 3.13 4.96 -24.86
C PHE A 155 2.62 6.36 -25.15
N ASP A 156 3.46 7.28 -25.58
CA ASP A 156 3.10 8.68 -25.88
C ASP A 156 2.20 8.83 -27.12
N ARG A 157 2.15 7.78 -27.95
CA ARG A 157 1.39 7.75 -29.21
C ARG A 157 0.08 6.97 -29.16
N ILE A 158 -0.33 6.47 -27.97
CA ILE A 158 -1.59 5.72 -27.84
C ILE A 158 -2.79 6.64 -28.06
N PRO A 159 -3.67 6.39 -29.07
CA PRO A 159 -4.84 7.20 -29.31
C PRO A 159 -5.78 7.22 -28.11
N LYS A 160 -6.37 8.38 -27.79
CA LYS A 160 -7.34 8.52 -26.68
C LYS A 160 -8.58 7.66 -26.84
N LYS A 161 -8.88 7.17 -28.05
CA LYS A 161 -9.98 6.22 -28.33
C LYS A 161 -9.39 4.90 -28.82
N PHE A 162 -8.98 4.08 -27.88
CA PHE A 162 -8.40 2.79 -28.19
C PHE A 162 -9.41 1.69 -27.86
N HIS A 163 -10.10 1.19 -28.90
CA HIS A 163 -10.95 0.00 -28.79
C HIS A 163 -10.14 -1.21 -29.29
N ILE A 164 -9.55 -1.96 -28.37
CA ILE A 164 -9.12 -3.31 -28.70
C ILE A 164 -10.39 -4.15 -28.77
N SER A 165 -10.78 -4.55 -29.96
CA SER A 165 -11.85 -5.53 -30.12
C SER A 165 -11.50 -6.77 -29.28
N ASN A 166 -12.46 -7.25 -28.49
CA ASN A 166 -12.31 -8.42 -27.65
C ASN A 166 -11.60 -9.54 -28.41
N ILE A 167 -10.46 -10.01 -27.91
CA ILE A 167 -9.82 -11.20 -28.47
C ILE A 167 -10.76 -12.34 -28.11
N PRO A 168 -11.32 -13.10 -29.11
CA PRO A 168 -12.20 -14.21 -28.83
C PRO A 168 -11.50 -15.18 -27.88
N GLU A 169 -12.13 -15.45 -26.75
CA GLU A 169 -11.57 -16.23 -25.65
C GLU A 169 -11.18 -17.64 -26.09
N ASP A 170 -11.97 -18.23 -26.96
CA ASP A 170 -11.87 -19.62 -27.35
C ASP A 170 -10.59 -19.98 -28.14
N LEU A 171 -9.98 -18.99 -28.79
CA LEU A 171 -8.83 -19.24 -29.69
C LEU A 171 -7.47 -19.40 -28.99
N TYR A 172 -7.31 -18.87 -27.78
CA TYR A 172 -6.02 -18.87 -27.13
C TYR A 172 -6.04 -19.43 -25.69
N GLU A 173 -7.18 -19.45 -25.04
CA GLU A 173 -7.28 -19.80 -23.63
C GLU A 173 -6.79 -21.22 -23.36
N ASN A 174 -7.28 -22.19 -24.15
CA ASN A 174 -6.88 -23.60 -23.99
C ASN A 174 -5.38 -23.80 -24.23
N ASN A 175 -4.83 -23.14 -25.24
CA ASN A 175 -3.41 -23.24 -25.54
C ASN A 175 -2.56 -22.60 -24.47
N LEU A 176 -2.95 -21.42 -23.96
CA LEU A 176 -2.25 -20.74 -22.90
C LEU A 176 -2.33 -21.54 -21.58
N LYS A 177 -3.48 -22.14 -21.27
CA LYS A 177 -3.64 -23.04 -20.12
C LYS A 177 -2.68 -24.22 -20.19
N ARG A 178 -2.49 -24.84 -21.35
CA ARG A 178 -1.52 -25.95 -21.53
C ARG A 178 -0.08 -25.53 -21.22
N LEU A 179 0.33 -24.33 -21.64
CA LEU A 179 1.66 -23.81 -21.31
C LEU A 179 1.79 -23.55 -19.81
N LEU A 180 0.80 -22.93 -19.22
CA LEU A 180 0.77 -22.59 -17.80
C LEU A 180 0.72 -23.86 -16.90
N GLN A 181 0.13 -24.97 -17.38
CA GLN A 181 0.15 -26.25 -16.66
C GLN A 181 1.56 -26.82 -16.49
N LYS A 182 2.49 -26.54 -17.40
CA LYS A 182 3.89 -27.00 -17.29
C LYS A 182 4.63 -26.27 -16.18
N LYS A 183 4.44 -24.96 -16.09
CA LYS A 183 4.92 -24.15 -14.98
C LYS A 183 4.03 -22.92 -14.79
N PRO A 184 3.35 -22.80 -13.66
CA PRO A 184 2.44 -21.67 -13.40
C PRO A 184 3.17 -20.33 -13.35
N VAL A 185 2.42 -19.24 -13.59
CA VAL A 185 2.92 -17.86 -13.53
C VAL A 185 2.38 -17.15 -12.29
N PHE A 186 3.26 -16.41 -11.62
CA PHE A 186 2.96 -15.64 -10.44
C PHE A 186 3.39 -14.18 -10.66
N ILE A 187 2.43 -13.25 -10.63
CA ILE A 187 2.67 -11.83 -10.88
C ILE A 187 2.35 -11.03 -9.61
N LEU A 188 3.29 -10.19 -9.21
CA LEU A 188 3.20 -9.33 -8.04
C LEU A 188 3.26 -7.87 -8.47
N ILE A 189 2.24 -7.08 -8.16
CA ILE A 189 2.16 -5.67 -8.54
C ILE A 189 2.03 -4.81 -7.28
N ASP A 190 3.10 -4.07 -6.96
CA ASP A 190 3.08 -3.10 -5.86
C ASP A 190 2.65 -1.71 -6.37
N ASP A 191 2.30 -0.83 -5.44
CA ASP A 191 1.94 0.56 -5.74
C ASP A 191 0.85 0.70 -6.82
N PHE A 192 -0.18 -0.13 -6.70
CA PHE A 192 -1.28 -0.20 -7.67
C PHE A 192 -2.01 1.13 -7.85
N ASP A 193 -2.02 1.96 -6.81
CA ASP A 193 -2.63 3.28 -6.82
C ASP A 193 -1.75 4.38 -7.43
N SER A 194 -0.55 4.05 -7.93
CA SER A 194 0.33 5.01 -8.61
C SER A 194 -0.25 5.57 -9.92
N VAL A 195 -1.29 4.92 -10.47
CA VAL A 195 -2.05 5.43 -11.63
C VAL A 195 -2.87 6.68 -11.31
N PHE A 196 -3.12 6.98 -10.04
CA PHE A 196 -3.86 8.18 -9.61
C PHE A 196 -3.09 9.50 -9.79
N SER A 197 -2.09 9.57 -10.64
CA SER A 197 -1.29 10.77 -10.82
C SER A 197 -2.07 11.92 -11.46
N GLY A 198 -2.84 12.63 -10.68
CA GLY A 198 -3.18 14.04 -10.98
C GLY A 198 -4.54 14.39 -11.56
N ALA A 199 -5.47 13.45 -11.84
CA ALA A 199 -6.81 13.77 -12.30
C ALA A 199 -7.89 13.01 -11.52
N THR A 200 -9.05 13.64 -11.33
CA THR A 200 -10.21 13.07 -10.63
C THR A 200 -10.78 11.82 -11.31
N ASP A 201 -10.48 11.59 -12.58
CA ASP A 201 -11.03 10.50 -13.39
C ASP A 201 -10.27 9.17 -13.25
N ASN A 202 -9.17 9.16 -12.49
CA ASN A 202 -8.29 7.99 -12.39
C ASN A 202 -8.88 6.83 -11.54
N PHE A 203 -10.00 7.03 -10.86
CA PHE A 203 -10.72 5.94 -10.19
C PHE A 203 -11.20 4.87 -11.17
N ASN A 204 -11.65 5.28 -12.36
CA ASN A 204 -12.07 4.36 -13.42
C ASN A 204 -10.92 3.46 -13.89
N ILE A 205 -9.70 4.00 -13.91
CA ILE A 205 -8.48 3.26 -14.24
C ILE A 205 -8.22 2.15 -13.24
N VAL A 206 -8.27 2.47 -11.95
CA VAL A 206 -8.00 1.50 -10.89
C VAL A 206 -9.09 0.44 -10.82
N ASP A 207 -10.34 0.86 -10.91
CA ASP A 207 -11.48 -0.03 -10.90
C ASP A 207 -11.44 -1.01 -12.10
N GLY A 208 -11.20 -0.49 -13.30
CA GLY A 208 -11.03 -1.32 -14.49
C GLY A 208 -9.83 -2.27 -14.40
N ALA A 209 -8.71 -1.82 -13.86
CA ALA A 209 -7.53 -2.64 -13.67
C ALA A 209 -7.73 -3.74 -12.62
N LEU A 210 -8.38 -3.44 -11.50
CA LEU A 210 -8.70 -4.44 -10.46
C LEU A 210 -9.68 -5.50 -11.00
N SER A 211 -10.69 -5.07 -11.75
CA SER A 211 -11.62 -5.98 -12.41
C SER A 211 -10.92 -6.88 -13.42
N ALA A 212 -9.94 -6.34 -14.17
CA ALA A 212 -9.15 -7.11 -15.12
C ALA A 212 -8.28 -8.17 -14.40
N VAL A 213 -7.62 -7.79 -13.30
CA VAL A 213 -6.83 -8.74 -12.47
C VAL A 213 -7.73 -9.86 -11.96
N ALA A 214 -8.89 -9.53 -11.41
CA ALA A 214 -9.82 -10.53 -10.90
C ALA A 214 -10.30 -11.49 -12.00
N ASN A 215 -10.70 -10.96 -13.15
CA ASN A 215 -11.14 -11.75 -14.29
C ASN A 215 -10.05 -12.70 -14.81
N ILE A 216 -8.84 -12.19 -15.02
CA ILE A 216 -7.72 -13.00 -15.51
C ILE A 216 -7.36 -14.11 -14.49
N ASN A 217 -7.36 -13.81 -13.21
CA ASN A 217 -7.11 -14.81 -12.17
C ASN A 217 -8.19 -15.91 -12.17
N GLU A 218 -9.46 -15.56 -12.35
CA GLU A 218 -10.55 -16.54 -12.43
C GLU A 218 -10.42 -17.45 -13.64
N ARG A 219 -10.05 -16.90 -14.79
CA ARG A 219 -9.91 -17.66 -16.03
C ARG A 219 -8.77 -18.68 -15.99
N PHE A 220 -7.68 -18.38 -15.28
CA PHE A 220 -6.49 -19.22 -15.20
C PHE A 220 -6.25 -19.79 -13.80
N GLN A 221 -7.31 -20.26 -13.16
CA GLN A 221 -7.28 -20.78 -11.80
C GLN A 221 -6.19 -21.83 -11.57
N GLY A 222 -5.34 -21.59 -10.56
CA GLY A 222 -4.24 -22.50 -10.19
C GLY A 222 -3.03 -22.48 -11.11
N LEU A 223 -3.13 -21.80 -12.27
CA LEU A 223 -2.05 -21.71 -13.26
C LEU A 223 -1.43 -20.32 -13.34
N LEU A 224 -2.18 -19.31 -12.90
CA LEU A 224 -1.78 -17.93 -12.83
C LEU A 224 -2.31 -17.35 -11.53
N THR A 225 -1.49 -16.56 -10.87
CA THR A 225 -1.91 -15.78 -9.71
C THR A 225 -1.35 -14.37 -9.84
N ILE A 226 -2.22 -13.36 -9.84
CA ILE A 226 -1.84 -11.96 -9.85
C ILE A 226 -2.25 -11.36 -8.51
N LEU A 227 -1.28 -10.87 -7.73
CA LEU A 227 -1.50 -10.16 -6.47
C LEU A 227 -1.21 -8.68 -6.64
N VAL A 228 -2.08 -7.85 -6.13
CA VAL A 228 -1.93 -6.39 -6.13
C VAL A 228 -1.82 -5.85 -4.72
N PHE A 229 -1.03 -4.80 -4.55
CA PHE A 229 -0.68 -4.21 -3.26
C PHE A 229 -1.00 -2.70 -3.27
N PRO A 230 -2.28 -2.29 -3.14
CA PRO A 230 -2.64 -0.88 -3.11
C PRO A 230 -2.11 -0.18 -1.86
N LYS A 231 -1.76 1.09 -1.99
CA LYS A 231 -1.35 1.95 -0.87
C LYS A 231 -2.54 2.51 -0.10
N ILE A 232 -3.62 2.79 -0.81
CA ILE A 232 -4.85 3.33 -0.26
C ILE A 232 -5.76 2.17 0.14
N SER A 233 -6.52 2.34 1.19
CA SER A 233 -7.57 1.38 1.52
C SER A 233 -8.56 1.29 0.37
N LEU A 234 -8.86 0.08 -0.07
CA LEU A 234 -9.86 -0.14 -1.12
C LEU A 234 -11.22 0.45 -0.80
N SER A 235 -11.57 0.55 0.49
CA SER A 235 -12.80 1.20 0.93
C SER A 235 -12.94 2.65 0.42
N LEU A 236 -11.82 3.35 0.18
CA LEU A 236 -11.81 4.67 -0.43
C LEU A 236 -12.11 4.64 -1.92
N LEU A 237 -11.62 3.61 -2.60
CA LEU A 237 -11.83 3.41 -4.03
C LEU A 237 -13.30 3.07 -4.32
N PHE A 238 -13.90 2.16 -3.53
CA PHE A 238 -15.28 1.71 -3.74
C PHE A 238 -16.33 2.77 -3.43
N ARG A 239 -16.08 3.66 -2.48
CA ARG A 239 -17.04 4.72 -2.11
C ARG A 239 -17.31 5.72 -3.22
N LYS A 240 -16.29 6.10 -3.97
CA LYS A 240 -16.42 7.16 -4.97
C LYS A 240 -17.19 6.70 -6.21
N ASN A 241 -17.20 5.40 -6.48
CA ASN A 241 -17.79 4.85 -7.71
C ASN A 241 -19.17 4.22 -7.52
N GLY A 242 -19.71 4.19 -6.29
CA GLY A 242 -21.04 3.59 -6.02
C GLY A 242 -21.15 2.13 -6.39
N ARG A 243 -20.04 1.46 -6.74
CA ARG A 243 -20.00 0.03 -7.06
C ARG A 243 -19.90 -0.76 -5.78
N ASP A 244 -20.78 -1.74 -5.68
CA ASP A 244 -20.84 -2.63 -4.54
C ASP A 244 -19.49 -3.32 -4.32
N ALA A 245 -19.00 -3.22 -3.08
CA ALA A 245 -17.85 -3.99 -2.62
C ALA A 245 -18.00 -5.50 -2.86
N ASP A 246 -19.19 -5.93 -3.24
CA ASP A 246 -19.56 -7.31 -3.58
C ASP A 246 -18.83 -7.86 -4.82
N GLN A 247 -18.32 -7.01 -5.71
CA GLN A 247 -17.52 -7.46 -6.85
C GLN A 247 -16.13 -7.92 -6.44
N ILE A 248 -15.62 -7.46 -5.29
CA ILE A 248 -14.43 -8.01 -4.69
C ILE A 248 -14.87 -8.83 -3.48
N SER A 249 -15.04 -10.12 -3.69
CA SER A 249 -15.39 -11.06 -2.61
C SER A 249 -14.54 -10.78 -1.39
N PRO A 250 -15.10 -10.76 -0.17
CA PRO A 250 -14.34 -10.64 1.07
C PRO A 250 -13.15 -11.61 1.15
N ASN A 251 -13.29 -12.78 0.51
CA ASN A 251 -12.24 -13.80 0.43
C ASN A 251 -11.08 -13.44 -0.52
N ARG A 252 -11.18 -12.35 -1.29
CA ARG A 252 -10.16 -11.87 -2.23
C ARG A 252 -9.36 -10.68 -1.71
N TYR A 253 -9.65 -10.27 -0.48
CA TYR A 253 -9.07 -9.09 0.14
C TYR A 253 -8.42 -9.45 1.46
N ILE A 254 -7.12 -9.17 1.57
CA ILE A 254 -6.35 -9.32 2.81
C ILE A 254 -5.85 -7.94 3.22
N ASP A 255 -6.25 -7.49 4.39
CA ASP A 255 -5.74 -6.25 4.96
C ASP A 255 -4.59 -6.53 5.93
N ILE A 256 -3.44 -5.89 5.66
CA ILE A 256 -2.28 -5.97 6.54
C ILE A 256 -2.47 -4.98 7.68
N SER A 257 -2.85 -5.49 8.84
CA SER A 257 -2.96 -4.74 10.08
C SER A 257 -1.94 -5.22 11.11
N TRP A 258 -1.46 -4.33 11.96
CA TRP A 258 -0.50 -4.61 13.01
C TRP A 258 -1.10 -4.32 14.38
N SER A 259 -1.01 -5.29 15.29
CA SER A 259 -1.30 -5.07 16.71
C SER A 259 -0.09 -4.44 17.42
N GLU A 260 -0.32 -3.87 18.60
CA GLU A 260 0.77 -3.35 19.44
C GLU A 260 1.79 -4.46 19.76
N SER A 261 1.32 -5.68 20.06
CA SER A 261 2.18 -6.82 20.33
C SER A 261 3.03 -7.21 19.12
N ASN A 262 2.45 -7.22 17.91
CA ASN A 262 3.22 -7.50 16.68
C ASN A 262 4.30 -6.45 16.43
N LEU A 263 4.04 -5.17 16.72
CA LEU A 263 5.02 -4.10 16.57
C LEU A 263 6.16 -4.21 17.59
N ILE A 264 5.87 -4.59 18.83
CA ILE A 264 6.88 -4.85 19.86
C ILE A 264 7.74 -6.02 19.43
N ASP A 265 7.13 -7.13 19.00
CA ASP A 265 7.85 -8.32 18.59
C ASP A 265 8.69 -8.08 17.31
N LEU A 266 8.25 -7.21 16.40
CA LEU A 266 9.06 -6.79 15.26
C LEU A 266 10.42 -6.23 15.70
N ILE A 267 10.46 -5.35 16.68
CA ILE A 267 11.71 -4.78 17.22
C ILE A 267 12.47 -5.84 18.03
N THR A 268 11.77 -6.68 18.80
CA THR A 268 12.39 -7.78 19.55
C THR A 268 13.21 -8.67 18.62
N ARG A 269 12.67 -9.11 17.50
CA ARG A 269 13.36 -9.95 16.50
C ARG A 269 14.58 -9.24 15.92
N ARG A 270 14.47 -7.93 15.65
CA ARG A 270 15.60 -7.14 15.14
C ARG A 270 16.74 -7.03 16.17
N ILE A 271 16.42 -6.88 17.45
CA ILE A 271 17.41 -6.91 18.52
C ILE A 271 18.09 -8.29 18.59
N VAL A 272 17.30 -9.37 18.50
CA VAL A 272 17.84 -10.75 18.48
C VAL A 272 18.82 -10.92 17.33
N GLU A 273 18.50 -10.47 16.14
CA GLU A 273 19.39 -10.59 14.98
C GLU A 273 20.66 -9.71 15.11
N ILE A 274 20.55 -8.55 15.75
CA ILE A 274 21.69 -7.64 15.95
C ILE A 274 22.63 -8.15 17.03
N ARG A 275 22.08 -8.61 18.16
CA ARG A 275 22.84 -8.98 19.36
C ARG A 275 23.15 -10.45 19.45
N ASN A 276 22.42 -11.27 18.68
CA ASN A 276 22.52 -12.74 18.72
C ASN A 276 22.56 -13.32 20.16
N PRO A 277 21.58 -12.96 21.04
CA PRO A 277 21.63 -13.34 22.43
C PRO A 277 21.45 -14.86 22.59
N VAL A 278 22.33 -15.49 23.35
CA VAL A 278 22.23 -16.92 23.64
C VAL A 278 21.25 -17.12 24.80
N ASN A 279 20.24 -17.98 24.60
CA ASN A 279 19.30 -18.44 25.66
C ASN A 279 18.40 -17.35 26.29
N ILE A 280 18.08 -16.26 25.61
CA ILE A 280 17.11 -15.28 26.07
C ILE A 280 15.77 -15.52 25.38
N SER A 281 14.78 -16.06 26.11
CA SER A 281 13.42 -16.31 25.62
C SER A 281 12.41 -15.21 25.99
N ASP A 282 12.72 -14.42 27.03
CA ASP A 282 11.86 -13.32 27.49
C ASP A 282 12.03 -12.07 26.59
N PRO A 283 10.97 -11.62 25.88
CA PRO A 283 11.05 -10.44 25.02
C PRO A 283 11.54 -9.18 25.76
N ASN A 284 11.16 -8.97 27.01
CA ASN A 284 11.58 -7.80 27.76
C ASN A 284 13.10 -7.80 28.04
N LYS A 285 13.65 -8.99 28.37
CA LYS A 285 15.09 -9.14 28.53
C LYS A 285 15.86 -8.91 27.23
N VAL A 286 15.27 -9.25 26.08
CA VAL A 286 15.85 -8.91 24.78
C VAL A 286 15.89 -7.40 24.60
N TRP A 287 14.82 -6.68 24.92
CA TRP A 287 14.78 -5.22 24.84
C TRP A 287 15.81 -4.56 25.78
N GLU A 288 16.03 -5.11 26.97
CA GLU A 288 17.03 -4.60 27.92
C GLU A 288 18.45 -4.59 27.36
N LEU A 289 18.73 -5.31 26.27
CA LEU A 289 20.02 -5.24 25.59
C LEU A 289 20.25 -3.89 24.91
N GLU A 290 19.18 -3.20 24.51
CA GLU A 290 19.25 -1.93 23.78
C GLU A 290 18.57 -0.76 24.50
N PHE A 291 17.65 -1.01 25.43
CA PHE A 291 16.80 0.00 26.06
C PHE A 291 16.89 -0.08 27.60
N ASP A 292 16.87 1.06 28.28
CA ASP A 292 16.93 1.11 29.75
C ASP A 292 15.54 0.87 30.39
N ASP A 293 14.53 1.69 30.05
CA ASP A 293 13.17 1.59 30.61
C ASP A 293 12.25 0.94 29.57
N VAL A 294 12.35 -0.39 29.47
CA VAL A 294 11.73 -1.17 28.41
C VAL A 294 10.23 -0.92 28.30
N VAL A 295 9.47 -1.09 29.37
CA VAL A 295 7.98 -1.02 29.33
C VAL A 295 7.50 0.38 28.94
N THR A 296 8.11 1.41 29.49
CA THR A 296 7.74 2.81 29.18
C THR A 296 8.12 3.17 27.75
N ILE A 297 9.30 2.72 27.29
CA ILE A 297 9.77 3.00 25.92
C ILE A 297 8.95 2.27 24.89
N GLN A 298 8.64 0.97 25.09
CA GLN A 298 7.74 0.20 24.22
C GLN A 298 6.41 0.91 24.05
N LYS A 299 5.73 1.25 25.17
CA LYS A 299 4.45 1.98 25.16
C LYS A 299 4.55 3.33 24.45
N LEU A 300 5.67 4.05 24.63
CA LEU A 300 5.87 5.34 23.96
C LEU A 300 6.03 5.16 22.45
N ILE A 301 6.95 4.31 22.00
CA ILE A 301 7.22 4.06 20.58
C ILE A 301 5.92 3.62 19.86
N VAL A 302 5.25 2.61 20.39
CA VAL A 302 4.01 2.10 19.79
C VAL A 302 2.91 3.16 19.78
N SER A 303 2.73 3.91 20.87
CA SER A 303 1.71 4.96 20.93
C SER A 303 1.98 6.17 20.04
N MET A 304 3.22 6.37 19.60
CA MET A 304 3.62 7.42 18.65
C MET A 304 3.61 6.93 17.20
N SER A 305 3.62 5.62 16.97
CA SER A 305 3.43 5.04 15.65
C SER A 305 1.95 5.06 15.25
N MET A 306 1.67 5.09 13.97
CA MET A 306 0.31 4.92 13.44
C MET A 306 0.08 3.45 13.06
N ASN A 307 0.42 2.54 13.97
CA ASN A 307 0.39 1.08 13.81
C ASN A 307 1.09 0.56 12.54
N GLY A 308 2.13 1.28 12.11
CA GLY A 308 2.95 0.87 10.97
C GLY A 308 4.35 0.41 11.40
N PRO A 309 4.85 -0.73 10.90
CA PRO A 309 6.21 -1.18 11.18
C PRO A 309 7.28 -0.14 10.81
N ARG A 310 7.07 0.61 9.73
CA ARG A 310 7.96 1.70 9.33
C ARG A 310 8.10 2.76 10.41
N ASP A 311 7.00 3.15 11.05
CA ASP A 311 7.01 4.19 12.09
C ASP A 311 7.79 3.72 13.31
N VAL A 312 7.57 2.49 13.77
CA VAL A 312 8.24 1.92 14.94
C VAL A 312 9.75 1.79 14.68
N ILE A 313 10.14 1.30 13.50
CA ILE A 313 11.54 1.17 13.10
C ILE A 313 12.20 2.56 13.02
N ASN A 314 11.53 3.54 12.42
CA ASN A 314 12.07 4.90 12.30
C ASN A 314 12.31 5.55 13.67
N ILE A 315 11.31 5.46 14.57
CA ILE A 315 11.46 5.99 15.93
C ILE A 315 12.62 5.30 16.67
N ALA A 316 12.75 3.97 16.57
CA ALA A 316 13.82 3.21 17.19
C ALA A 316 15.20 3.60 16.63
N ASN A 317 15.34 3.72 15.31
CA ASN A 317 16.57 4.15 14.65
C ASN A 317 16.99 5.57 15.07
N LEU A 318 16.05 6.52 15.04
CA LEU A 318 16.32 7.90 15.45
C LEU A 318 16.71 7.98 16.93
N ALA A 319 16.05 7.20 17.80
CA ALA A 319 16.39 7.13 19.22
C ALA A 319 17.79 6.52 19.44
N LYS A 320 18.16 5.49 18.68
CA LYS A 320 19.51 4.90 18.72
C LYS A 320 20.57 5.88 18.22
N ALA A 321 20.30 6.60 17.14
CA ALA A 321 21.21 7.64 16.65
C ALA A 321 21.43 8.75 17.70
N ASN A 322 20.39 9.09 18.47
CA ASN A 322 20.49 10.07 19.57
C ASN A 322 21.21 9.50 20.82
N ALA A 323 21.15 8.19 21.05
CA ALA A 323 21.86 7.52 22.15
C ALA A 323 23.33 7.21 21.84
N GLY A 324 23.71 7.15 20.55
CA GLY A 324 25.05 6.71 20.13
C GLY A 324 25.29 5.23 20.47
N ASP A 325 26.45 4.96 21.10
CA ASP A 325 26.83 3.61 21.49
C ASP A 325 26.15 3.13 22.78
N ASP A 326 25.56 4.06 23.55
CA ASP A 326 24.83 3.76 24.79
C ASP A 326 23.48 3.07 24.52
N LYS A 327 22.90 2.51 25.62
CA LYS A 327 21.50 2.07 25.62
C LYS A 327 20.56 3.26 25.41
N ILE A 328 19.46 2.99 24.74
CA ILE A 328 18.43 3.98 24.46
C ILE A 328 17.64 4.26 25.74
N LYS A 329 17.75 5.49 26.24
CA LYS A 329 16.99 6.00 27.39
C LYS A 329 15.68 6.64 26.93
N LEU A 330 14.71 6.74 27.84
CA LEU A 330 13.44 7.44 27.57
C LEU A 330 13.67 8.88 27.08
N SER A 331 14.71 9.56 27.57
CA SER A 331 15.11 10.89 27.10
C SER A 331 15.49 10.91 25.62
N ASN A 332 16.24 9.91 25.14
CA ASN A 332 16.62 9.80 23.74
C ASN A 332 15.37 9.72 22.83
N VAL A 333 14.39 8.87 23.21
CA VAL A 333 13.14 8.78 22.47
C VAL A 333 12.38 10.11 22.48
N LYS A 334 12.27 10.77 23.64
CA LYS A 334 11.58 12.07 23.74
C LYS A 334 12.23 13.18 22.91
N ASN A 335 13.56 13.20 22.85
CA ASN A 335 14.32 14.23 22.13
C ASN A 335 14.05 14.19 20.62
N ILE A 336 13.88 13.02 20.04
CA ILE A 336 13.67 12.87 18.59
C ILE A 336 12.22 13.13 18.16
N LEU A 337 11.25 13.09 19.08
CA LEU A 337 9.82 13.10 18.70
C LEU A 337 9.39 14.36 17.94
N ASN A 338 9.94 15.54 18.24
CA ASN A 338 9.60 16.76 17.51
C ASN A 338 9.98 16.69 16.03
N GLY A 339 11.20 16.21 15.74
CA GLY A 339 11.65 16.00 14.37
C GLY A 339 10.80 14.95 13.65
N TYR A 340 10.58 13.81 14.32
CA TYR A 340 9.79 12.71 13.79
C TYR A 340 8.34 13.15 13.44
N VAL A 341 7.66 13.91 14.32
CA VAL A 341 6.30 14.38 14.06
C VAL A 341 6.26 15.36 12.89
N THR A 342 7.28 16.21 12.76
CA THR A 342 7.38 17.14 11.61
C THR A 342 7.54 16.38 10.29
N GLU A 343 8.40 15.37 10.26
CA GLU A 343 8.57 14.48 9.11
C GLU A 343 7.26 13.74 8.78
N LYS A 344 6.54 13.27 9.81
CA LYS A 344 5.26 12.58 9.62
C LYS A 344 4.21 13.48 8.95
N MET A 345 4.15 14.78 9.29
CA MET A 345 3.26 15.73 8.59
C MET A 345 3.63 15.88 7.11
N GLN A 346 4.92 15.94 6.79
CA GLN A 346 5.38 15.97 5.40
C GLN A 346 5.01 14.68 4.66
N LEU A 347 5.15 13.53 5.31
CA LEU A 347 4.75 12.24 4.75
C LEU A 347 3.24 12.17 4.50
N LEU A 348 2.40 12.72 5.39
CA LEU A 348 0.95 12.82 5.15
C LEU A 348 0.64 13.71 3.94
N ASN A 349 1.30 14.87 3.81
CA ASN A 349 1.16 15.73 2.64
C ASN A 349 1.50 14.98 1.34
N ALA A 350 2.59 14.23 1.32
CA ALA A 350 3.01 13.44 0.17
C ALA A 350 2.06 12.26 -0.11
N GLN A 351 1.58 11.60 0.94
CA GLN A 351 0.73 10.42 0.83
C GLN A 351 -0.64 10.75 0.22
N TYR A 352 -1.23 11.86 0.67
CA TYR A 352 -2.59 12.25 0.30
C TYR A 352 -2.62 13.45 -0.67
N SER A 353 -1.49 13.75 -1.33
CA SER A 353 -1.35 14.94 -2.20
C SER A 353 -2.38 15.00 -3.34
N LEU A 354 -2.86 13.86 -3.80
CA LEU A 354 -3.84 13.74 -4.89
C LEU A 354 -5.28 13.88 -4.41
N LEU A 355 -5.57 13.45 -3.18
CA LEU A 355 -6.91 13.48 -2.60
C LEU A 355 -7.14 14.76 -1.80
N TRP A 356 -6.19 15.07 -0.91
CA TRP A 356 -6.31 16.17 0.05
C TRP A 356 -4.98 16.93 0.13
N LYS A 357 -4.78 17.86 -0.80
CA LYS A 357 -3.55 18.67 -0.87
C LYS A 357 -3.25 19.32 0.47
N LYS A 358 -2.02 19.15 0.96
CA LYS A 358 -1.55 19.77 2.21
C LYS A 358 -2.33 19.37 3.47
N ILE A 359 -2.94 18.17 3.50
CA ILE A 359 -3.67 17.67 4.67
C ILE A 359 -2.81 17.64 5.94
N GLY A 360 -1.53 17.32 5.85
CA GLY A 360 -0.61 17.34 6.98
C GLY A 360 -0.46 18.74 7.60
N ASP A 361 -0.50 19.81 6.78
CA ASP A 361 -0.44 21.18 7.27
C ASP A 361 -1.76 21.57 7.96
N ILE A 362 -2.90 21.13 7.43
CA ILE A 362 -4.23 21.32 8.07
C ILE A 362 -4.26 20.59 9.41
N VAL A 363 -3.90 19.31 9.45
CA VAL A 363 -3.85 18.50 10.67
C VAL A 363 -2.90 19.11 11.70
N ARG A 364 -1.75 19.62 11.27
CA ARG A 364 -0.80 20.35 12.14
C ARG A 364 -1.44 21.58 12.78
N LYS A 365 -2.20 22.37 12.03
CA LYS A 365 -2.90 23.54 12.59
C LYS A 365 -4.05 23.13 13.50
N LEU A 366 -4.87 22.16 13.08
CA LEU A 366 -5.95 21.64 13.91
C LEU A 366 -5.45 21.06 15.24
N SER A 367 -4.29 20.41 15.27
CA SER A 367 -3.70 19.82 16.49
C SER A 367 -3.36 20.85 17.57
N ILE A 368 -3.32 22.14 17.24
CA ILE A 368 -3.12 23.23 18.21
C ILE A 368 -4.41 23.47 18.99
N GLU A 369 -5.55 23.39 18.32
CA GLU A 369 -6.88 23.68 18.86
C GLU A 369 -7.55 22.42 19.43
N VAL A 370 -7.34 21.27 18.78
CA VAL A 370 -7.98 19.99 19.09
C VAL A 370 -6.95 19.00 19.63
N SER A 371 -7.16 18.51 20.85
CA SER A 371 -6.26 17.52 21.47
C SER A 371 -6.98 16.64 22.49
N GLY A 372 -6.50 15.41 22.66
CA GLY A 372 -7.05 14.46 23.62
C GLY A 372 -8.43 13.94 23.22
N LYS A 373 -9.35 13.88 24.16
CA LYS A 373 -10.75 13.49 23.92
C LYS A 373 -11.57 14.71 23.56
N ILE A 374 -12.43 14.57 22.56
CA ILE A 374 -13.30 15.64 22.07
C ILE A 374 -14.69 15.08 21.71
N SER A 375 -15.77 15.78 22.04
CA SER A 375 -17.11 15.43 21.57
C SER A 375 -17.26 15.69 20.07
N LYS A 376 -18.26 15.07 19.42
CA LYS A 376 -18.55 15.36 18.01
C LYS A 376 -18.88 16.84 17.82
N GLU A 377 -19.74 17.37 18.68
CA GLU A 377 -20.21 18.75 18.67
C GLU A 377 -19.04 19.75 18.80
N ASP A 378 -18.14 19.51 19.75
CA ASP A 378 -16.95 20.36 19.91
C ASP A 378 -16.00 20.28 18.72
N LEU A 379 -15.82 19.07 18.15
CA LEU A 379 -15.02 18.90 16.95
C LEU A 379 -15.61 19.69 15.77
N GLU A 380 -16.92 19.60 15.56
CA GLU A 380 -17.62 20.36 14.52
C GLU A 380 -17.47 21.86 14.69
N ILE A 381 -17.59 22.36 15.94
CA ILE A 381 -17.37 23.78 16.27
C ILE A 381 -15.94 24.20 15.89
N GLN A 382 -14.94 23.39 16.22
CA GLN A 382 -13.54 23.70 15.90
C GLN A 382 -13.30 23.65 14.38
N LEU A 383 -13.90 22.71 13.66
CA LEU A 383 -13.79 22.62 12.19
C LEU A 383 -14.44 23.83 11.51
N ARG A 384 -15.64 24.25 11.94
CA ARG A 384 -16.29 25.48 11.44
C ARG A 384 -15.43 26.73 11.71
N LYS A 385 -14.93 26.87 12.94
CA LYS A 385 -14.05 27.99 13.32
C LYS A 385 -12.77 28.01 12.48
N PHE A 386 -12.18 26.84 12.27
CA PHE A 386 -10.99 26.71 11.43
C PHE A 386 -11.29 27.09 9.98
N ASN A 387 -12.39 26.60 9.40
CA ASN A 387 -12.82 26.88 8.05
C ASN A 387 -13.02 28.38 7.78
N ILE A 388 -13.73 29.08 8.67
CA ILE A 388 -13.97 30.54 8.58
C ILE A 388 -12.65 31.35 8.58
N ASN A 389 -11.62 30.84 9.25
CA ASN A 389 -10.33 31.53 9.36
C ASN A 389 -9.34 31.19 8.22
N ILE A 390 -9.73 30.41 7.23
CA ILE A 390 -8.88 30.10 6.07
C ILE A 390 -8.91 31.25 5.07
N ASP A 391 -7.76 31.85 4.81
CA ASP A 391 -7.59 32.77 3.68
C ASP A 391 -7.14 31.99 2.45
N LEU A 392 -8.05 31.71 1.53
CA LEU A 392 -7.77 30.96 0.29
C LEU A 392 -6.83 31.69 -0.66
N ARG A 393 -6.59 33.01 -0.50
CA ARG A 393 -5.55 33.72 -1.25
C ARG A 393 -4.15 33.31 -0.81
N VAL A 394 -4.02 32.90 0.46
CA VAL A 394 -2.76 32.41 1.07
C VAL A 394 -2.63 30.90 0.92
N TYR A 395 -3.75 30.18 0.99
CA TYR A 395 -3.80 28.71 0.97
C TYR A 395 -4.78 28.20 -0.09
N PRO A 396 -4.55 28.47 -1.38
CA PRO A 396 -5.48 28.06 -2.45
C PRO A 396 -5.65 26.53 -2.53
N GLU A 397 -4.63 25.78 -2.12
CA GLU A 397 -4.66 24.31 -2.07
C GLU A 397 -5.61 23.73 -1.01
N TRP A 398 -6.17 24.55 -0.10
CA TRP A 398 -7.13 24.12 0.92
C TRP A 398 -8.59 24.30 0.51
N LEU A 399 -8.85 24.65 -0.75
CA LEU A 399 -10.22 24.82 -1.28
C LEU A 399 -11.06 23.56 -1.01
N TRP A 400 -10.51 22.37 -1.21
CA TRP A 400 -11.18 21.10 -0.94
C TRP A 400 -11.67 20.99 0.52
N PHE A 401 -10.94 21.55 1.49
CA PHE A 401 -11.33 21.53 2.90
C PHE A 401 -12.49 22.51 3.15
N VAL A 402 -12.45 23.66 2.51
CA VAL A 402 -13.49 24.70 2.67
C VAL A 402 -14.81 24.23 2.04
N ASP A 403 -14.74 23.55 0.92
CA ASP A 403 -15.90 23.05 0.16
C ASP A 403 -16.49 21.75 0.73
N SER A 404 -15.77 21.04 1.60
CA SER A 404 -16.26 19.80 2.23
C SER A 404 -17.25 20.08 3.34
N ASP A 405 -18.28 19.25 3.44
CA ASP A 405 -19.18 19.28 4.60
C ASP A 405 -18.50 18.69 5.85
N LEU A 406 -19.12 18.90 7.03
CA LEU A 406 -18.52 18.48 8.31
C LEU A 406 -18.40 16.97 8.45
N ASP A 407 -19.36 16.21 7.95
CA ASP A 407 -19.34 14.76 8.03
C ASP A 407 -18.22 14.19 7.13
N GLU A 408 -18.01 14.79 5.97
CA GLU A 408 -16.89 14.46 5.10
C GLU A 408 -15.55 14.81 5.74
N LEU A 409 -15.43 15.99 6.37
CA LEU A 409 -14.20 16.37 7.10
C LEU A 409 -13.90 15.40 8.25
N ILE A 410 -14.91 14.96 9.01
CA ILE A 410 -14.74 13.96 10.07
C ILE A 410 -14.23 12.64 9.49
N LYS A 411 -14.80 12.18 8.37
CA LYS A 411 -14.32 10.98 7.67
C LYS A 411 -12.88 11.12 7.22
N ILE A 412 -12.52 12.25 6.62
CA ILE A 412 -11.14 12.53 6.18
C ILE A 412 -10.18 12.52 7.37
N LEU A 413 -10.50 13.19 8.47
CA LEU A 413 -9.67 13.21 9.67
C LEU A 413 -9.48 11.82 10.29
N TYR A 414 -10.51 10.98 10.24
CA TYR A 414 -10.39 9.57 10.62
C TYR A 414 -9.49 8.80 9.66
N GLN A 415 -9.65 8.96 8.37
CA GLN A 415 -8.88 8.26 7.33
C GLN A 415 -7.38 8.57 7.38
N VAL A 416 -7.02 9.82 7.69
CA VAL A 416 -5.61 10.19 7.88
C VAL A 416 -5.08 9.81 9.26
N GLY A 417 -5.92 9.20 10.10
CA GLY A 417 -5.56 8.74 11.45
C GLY A 417 -5.42 9.87 12.48
N PHE A 418 -5.93 11.08 12.19
CA PHE A 418 -5.91 12.19 13.13
C PHE A 418 -6.82 11.93 14.33
N ILE A 419 -8.03 11.46 14.08
CA ILE A 419 -9.00 11.06 15.11
C ILE A 419 -9.24 9.56 15.08
N GLY A 420 -9.54 8.99 16.23
CA GLY A 420 -10.12 7.68 16.43
C GLY A 420 -11.35 7.79 17.31
N TYR A 421 -12.06 6.70 17.52
CA TYR A 421 -13.23 6.65 18.40
C TYR A 421 -13.09 5.53 19.43
N LYS A 422 -13.85 5.64 20.53
CA LYS A 422 -13.89 4.57 21.53
C LYS A 422 -14.87 3.48 21.11
N SER A 423 -14.40 2.23 21.11
CA SER A 423 -15.27 1.08 20.83
C SER A 423 -16.34 0.94 21.91
N ASP A 424 -17.55 0.67 21.48
CA ASP A 424 -18.69 0.46 22.37
C ASP A 424 -18.57 -0.86 23.16
N THR A 425 -17.82 -1.85 22.62
CA THR A 425 -17.74 -3.20 23.19
C THR A 425 -16.61 -3.39 24.20
N ASN A 426 -15.44 -2.79 24.00
CA ASN A 426 -14.24 -3.09 24.80
C ASN A 426 -13.47 -1.85 25.27
N SER A 427 -14.04 -0.66 25.14
CA SER A 427 -13.41 0.61 25.52
C SER A 427 -12.07 0.91 24.81
N LYS A 428 -11.67 0.11 23.82
CA LYS A 428 -10.46 0.32 23.01
C LYS A 428 -10.66 1.52 22.08
N ILE A 429 -9.61 2.31 21.88
CA ILE A 429 -9.63 3.39 20.89
C ILE A 429 -9.32 2.77 19.52
N ILE A 430 -10.20 3.00 18.56
CA ILE A 430 -10.11 2.51 17.20
C ILE A 430 -9.75 3.68 16.28
N PHE A 431 -8.65 3.57 15.58
CA PHE A 431 -8.24 4.45 14.50
C PHE A 431 -8.44 3.77 13.16
N PHE A 432 -8.39 4.52 12.07
CA PHE A 432 -8.54 4.01 10.71
C PHE A 432 -7.60 2.84 10.37
N PHE A 433 -6.39 2.87 10.88
CA PHE A 433 -5.42 1.79 10.68
C PHE A 433 -5.76 0.49 11.46
N ASN A 434 -6.70 0.56 12.41
CA ASN A 434 -7.23 -0.63 13.10
C ASN A 434 -8.54 -1.12 12.47
N ASN A 435 -9.33 -0.21 11.94
CA ASN A 435 -10.59 -0.50 11.25
C ASN A 435 -10.79 0.51 10.13
N PRO A 436 -10.62 0.13 8.86
CA PRO A 436 -10.77 1.03 7.72
C PRO A 436 -12.24 1.32 7.36
N ASP A 437 -13.21 0.74 8.04
CA ASP A 437 -14.61 1.07 7.84
C ASP A 437 -14.93 2.47 8.39
N ILE A 438 -15.39 3.34 7.51
CA ILE A 438 -15.75 4.71 7.83
C ILE A 438 -17.26 4.95 7.80
N SER A 439 -18.07 3.91 7.52
CA SER A 439 -19.53 4.04 7.38
C SER A 439 -20.19 4.58 8.63
N ASP A 440 -19.73 4.14 9.78
CA ASP A 440 -20.33 4.45 11.08
C ASP A 440 -19.61 5.58 11.86
N ILE A 441 -18.54 6.15 11.30
CA ILE A 441 -17.73 7.16 12.03
C ILE A 441 -18.52 8.43 12.36
N ILE A 442 -19.43 8.83 11.48
CA ILE A 442 -20.25 10.04 11.67
C ILE A 442 -21.28 9.89 12.80
N ASN A 443 -21.63 8.64 13.19
CA ASN A 443 -22.55 8.35 14.27
C ASN A 443 -21.88 8.33 15.63
N LYS A 444 -20.55 8.41 15.70
CA LYS A 444 -19.80 8.39 16.96
C LYS A 444 -19.91 9.75 17.66
N LYS A 445 -20.24 9.71 18.98
CA LYS A 445 -20.42 10.90 19.80
C LYS A 445 -19.11 11.48 20.35
N GLN A 446 -18.04 10.67 20.41
CA GLN A 446 -16.77 11.06 21.01
C GLN A 446 -15.60 10.55 20.19
N PHE A 447 -14.63 11.44 20.00
CA PHE A 447 -13.38 11.15 19.29
C PHE A 447 -12.18 11.30 20.23
N VAL A 448 -11.06 10.72 19.81
CA VAL A 448 -9.76 10.82 20.47
C VAL A 448 -8.73 11.21 19.43
N VAL A 449 -8.04 12.32 19.65
CA VAL A 449 -6.93 12.72 18.78
C VAL A 449 -5.75 11.80 19.02
N HIS A 450 -5.15 11.29 17.93
CA HIS A 450 -4.00 10.41 18.04
C HIS A 450 -2.80 11.11 18.70
N LYS A 451 -2.10 10.38 19.55
CA LYS A 451 -1.04 10.92 20.44
C LYS A 451 0.07 11.66 19.68
N ILE A 452 0.42 11.21 18.49
CA ILE A 452 1.43 11.85 17.63
C ILE A 452 1.09 13.33 17.36
N PHE A 453 -0.19 13.64 17.10
CA PHE A 453 -0.61 15.01 16.81
C PHE A 453 -0.69 15.87 18.06
N SER A 454 -1.08 15.27 19.19
CA SER A 454 -1.09 15.98 20.48
C SER A 454 0.31 16.43 20.94
N TYR A 455 1.36 15.82 20.41
CA TYR A 455 2.74 16.19 20.73
C TYR A 455 3.14 17.55 20.15
N LEU A 456 2.59 17.94 18.99
CA LEU A 456 2.84 19.25 18.35
C LEU A 456 2.45 20.43 19.24
N ARG A 457 1.42 20.29 20.07
CA ARG A 457 0.95 21.33 20.99
C ARG A 457 1.94 21.59 22.12
N ARG A 458 2.56 20.53 22.66
CA ARG A 458 3.49 20.63 23.81
C ARG A 458 4.78 21.35 23.45
N SER A 459 5.29 21.15 22.24
CA SER A 459 6.55 21.76 21.79
C SER A 459 6.47 23.30 21.67
N ARG A 460 5.30 23.86 21.33
CA ARG A 460 5.09 25.31 21.25
C ARG A 460 4.93 25.97 22.65
N ALA A 461 4.34 25.26 23.61
CA ALA A 461 4.18 25.77 24.97
C ALA A 461 5.53 25.97 25.68
N THR A 462 6.52 25.11 25.36
CA THR A 462 7.89 25.21 25.89
C THR A 462 8.73 26.28 25.18
N SER A 463 8.49 26.53 23.89
CA SER A 463 9.20 27.58 23.15
C SER A 463 8.74 29.00 23.47
N LYS A 464 7.51 29.19 23.99
CA LYS A 464 7.02 30.50 24.47
C LYS A 464 7.46 30.83 25.89
N LYS A 465 8.07 29.90 26.63
CA LYS A 465 8.61 30.10 27.99
C LYS A 465 10.12 30.31 28.01
N ARG A 466 10.78 30.34 26.88
CA ARG A 466 12.16 30.76 26.68
C ARG A 466 12.16 32.08 25.89
#